data_43c8690788b0523f64c8c4e0798656bd
#
_entry.id   43c8690788b0523f64c8c4e0798656bd
#
_cell.length_a   1.000
_cell.length_b   1.000
_cell.length_c   1.000
_cell.angle_alpha   90.00
_cell.angle_beta   90.00
_cell.angle_gamma   90.00
#
_symmetry.space_group_name_H-M   'P 1'
#
loop_
_entity.id
_entity.type
_entity.pdbx_description
1 polymer ?
#
loop_
_entity_poly.entity_id
_entity_poly.type
_entity_poly.pdbx_seq_one_letter_code
_entity_poly.pdbx_strand_id
1 'polypeptide(L)'
;MTLPARSDLALLGRWLRARVRIQLRTGRAVVFTFAFPLVLLVLFNGLNGNATVDAVGAAGQVKFAQFYTPSIGIFSLTTACYTSVILGIATARDSGLLKRVRGTPLPMSIYLGAWLTGAALTGILAVFLLFAVAIPAFGVQIYLDTLPAALVTLVLGAACLSSVGLAVATLAKSADQAMPIAQLTFLPISFISGIWFPLSNAPDWLMKIANFFPLAHIVHAFDKCFSPGVTGGAWSANDLWNVAIWTAVGLFVATRRFRAEPAQQDAGPRRRVLRRAAA
;
A
#
# COMPACT_ATOMS: atom_id res chain seq x y z
N MET A 1 15.17 -30.19 11.56
CA MET A 1 16.29 -29.80 10.65
C MET A 1 16.20 -28.31 10.45
N THR A 2 16.90 -27.55 11.30
CA THR A 2 16.89 -26.06 11.25
C THR A 2 17.85 -25.64 10.14
N LEU A 3 17.29 -25.10 9.05
CA LEU A 3 18.12 -24.47 8.02
C LEU A 3 18.83 -23.25 8.64
N PRO A 4 20.13 -23.05 8.39
CA PRO A 4 20.85 -21.92 8.97
C PRO A 4 20.29 -20.59 8.45
N ALA A 5 20.18 -19.59 9.33
CA ALA A 5 19.59 -18.27 9.08
C ALA A 5 20.13 -17.54 7.83
N ARG A 6 21.36 -17.82 7.40
CA ARG A 6 21.96 -17.32 6.16
C ARG A 6 21.26 -17.84 4.89
N SER A 7 20.70 -19.05 4.92
CA SER A 7 19.94 -19.60 3.78
C SER A 7 18.57 -18.93 3.61
N ASP A 8 17.95 -18.52 4.70
CA ASP A 8 16.62 -17.90 4.69
C ASP A 8 16.68 -16.49 4.09
N LEU A 9 17.71 -15.70 4.41
CA LEU A 9 17.94 -14.38 3.80
C LEU A 9 18.25 -14.46 2.31
N ALA A 10 19.04 -15.47 1.90
CA ALA A 10 19.33 -15.67 0.47
C ALA A 10 18.09 -16.15 -0.31
N LEU A 11 17.22 -16.93 0.31
CA LEU A 11 15.94 -17.35 -0.24
C LEU A 11 15.00 -16.15 -0.38
N LEU A 12 14.86 -15.35 0.67
CA LEU A 12 14.06 -14.14 0.67
C LEU A 12 14.53 -13.18 -0.43
N GLY A 13 15.83 -12.95 -0.58
CA GLY A 13 16.40 -12.11 -1.64
C GLY A 13 16.11 -12.60 -3.06
N ARG A 14 16.13 -13.92 -3.28
CA ARG A 14 15.77 -14.52 -4.58
C ARG A 14 14.28 -14.36 -4.90
N TRP A 15 13.41 -14.64 -3.93
CA TRP A 15 11.96 -14.47 -4.07
C TRP A 15 11.58 -13.01 -4.27
N LEU A 16 12.21 -12.10 -3.54
CA LEU A 16 12.03 -10.67 -3.67
C LEU A 16 12.39 -10.18 -5.08
N ARG A 17 13.56 -10.56 -5.60
CA ARG A 17 13.98 -10.19 -6.96
C ARG A 17 13.03 -10.74 -8.03
N ALA A 18 12.61 -11.98 -7.89
CA ALA A 18 11.62 -12.59 -8.78
C ALA A 18 10.28 -11.84 -8.72
N ARG A 19 9.84 -11.46 -7.52
CA ARG A 19 8.58 -10.77 -7.29
C ARG A 19 8.58 -9.36 -7.90
N VAL A 20 9.59 -8.55 -7.61
CA VAL A 20 9.73 -7.21 -8.19
C VAL A 20 9.77 -7.30 -9.72
N ARG A 21 10.51 -8.26 -10.27
CA ARG A 21 10.57 -8.47 -11.74
C ARG A 21 9.20 -8.81 -12.33
N ILE A 22 8.43 -9.69 -11.68
CA ILE A 22 7.07 -10.04 -12.13
C ILE A 22 6.16 -8.82 -12.08
N GLN A 23 6.20 -8.05 -11.00
CA GLN A 23 5.36 -6.86 -10.83
C GLN A 23 5.68 -5.79 -11.88
N LEU A 24 6.96 -5.52 -12.14
CA LEU A 24 7.39 -4.58 -13.17
C LEU A 24 7.12 -5.06 -14.61
N ARG A 25 6.99 -6.37 -14.82
CA ARG A 25 6.62 -6.94 -16.14
C ARG A 25 5.11 -7.05 -16.35
N THR A 26 4.31 -6.85 -15.31
CA THR A 26 2.84 -6.87 -15.41
C THR A 26 2.34 -5.50 -15.81
N GLY A 27 1.98 -5.30 -17.09
CA GLY A 27 1.60 -4.00 -17.64
C GLY A 27 0.53 -3.26 -16.83
N ARG A 28 -0.51 -3.96 -16.35
CA ARG A 28 -1.55 -3.37 -15.49
C ARG A 28 -0.99 -2.80 -14.20
N ALA A 29 -0.10 -3.54 -13.52
CA ALA A 29 0.51 -3.07 -12.27
C ALA A 29 1.37 -1.83 -12.51
N VAL A 30 2.16 -1.81 -13.60
CA VAL A 30 3.00 -0.67 -13.98
C VAL A 30 2.13 0.56 -14.27
N VAL A 31 1.07 0.42 -15.07
CA VAL A 31 0.19 1.55 -15.40
C VAL A 31 -0.46 2.13 -14.15
N PHE A 32 -1.06 1.31 -13.30
CA PHE A 32 -1.78 1.82 -12.11
C PHE A 32 -0.85 2.28 -10.98
N THR A 33 0.34 1.72 -10.86
CA THR A 33 1.29 2.11 -9.81
C THR A 33 2.15 3.30 -10.18
N PHE A 34 2.51 3.46 -11.46
CA PHE A 34 3.46 4.49 -11.92
C PHE A 34 2.79 5.51 -12.85
N ALA A 35 2.20 5.07 -13.96
CA ALA A 35 1.69 5.97 -14.99
C ALA A 35 0.46 6.75 -14.53
N PHE A 36 -0.51 6.09 -13.91
CA PHE A 36 -1.74 6.73 -13.47
C PHE A 36 -1.52 7.84 -12.43
N PRO A 37 -0.73 7.63 -11.35
CA PRO A 37 -0.39 8.72 -10.43
C PRO A 37 0.38 9.87 -11.09
N LEU A 38 1.27 9.59 -12.04
CA LEU A 38 1.97 10.64 -12.80
C LEU A 38 1.01 11.45 -13.67
N VAL A 39 0.06 10.80 -14.33
CA VAL A 39 -0.98 11.50 -15.11
C VAL A 39 -1.82 12.40 -14.19
N LEU A 40 -2.23 11.89 -13.02
CA LEU A 40 -2.95 12.69 -12.04
C LEU A 40 -2.13 13.87 -11.53
N LEU A 41 -0.84 13.65 -11.23
CA LEU A 41 0.07 14.72 -10.81
C LEU A 41 0.13 15.84 -11.85
N VAL A 42 0.37 15.49 -13.12
CA VAL A 42 0.46 16.47 -14.23
C VAL A 42 -0.86 17.16 -14.46
N LEU A 43 -1.97 16.41 -14.48
CA LEU A 43 -3.31 16.94 -14.74
C LEU A 43 -3.72 17.94 -13.65
N PHE A 44 -3.66 17.53 -12.38
CA PHE A 44 -4.11 18.39 -11.28
C PHE A 44 -3.22 19.61 -11.06
N ASN A 45 -1.90 19.46 -11.17
CA ASN A 45 -0.99 20.61 -11.09
C ASN A 45 -1.13 21.52 -12.32
N GLY A 46 -1.38 20.96 -13.50
CA GLY A 46 -1.65 21.76 -14.70
C GLY A 46 -2.94 22.60 -14.59
N LEU A 47 -4.00 22.01 -13.99
CA LEU A 47 -5.28 22.71 -13.78
C LEU A 47 -5.23 23.74 -12.63
N ASN A 48 -4.41 23.49 -11.59
CA ASN A 48 -4.34 24.31 -10.38
C ASN A 48 -3.02 25.12 -10.27
N GLY A 49 -2.26 25.27 -11.32
CA GLY A 49 -0.88 25.74 -11.39
C GLY A 49 -0.42 26.80 -10.38
N ASN A 50 -1.21 27.87 -10.16
CA ASN A 50 -0.89 28.95 -9.22
C ASN A 50 -1.75 28.95 -7.95
N ALA A 51 -2.62 27.96 -7.77
CA ALA A 51 -3.45 27.87 -6.58
C ALA A 51 -2.59 27.60 -5.34
N THR A 52 -3.00 28.17 -4.21
CA THR A 52 -2.39 27.93 -2.90
C THR A 52 -3.39 27.20 -2.01
N VAL A 53 -2.86 26.37 -1.12
CA VAL A 53 -3.62 25.61 -0.10
C VAL A 53 -2.93 25.76 1.25
N ASP A 54 -3.68 25.49 2.33
CA ASP A 54 -3.12 25.56 3.67
C ASP A 54 -2.02 24.51 3.87
N ALA A 55 -0.93 24.91 4.49
CA ALA A 55 0.18 24.02 4.82
C ALA A 55 -0.23 23.02 5.91
N VAL A 56 0.15 21.76 5.74
CA VAL A 56 -0.15 20.70 6.72
C VAL A 56 0.83 20.77 7.89
N GLY A 57 0.29 21.00 9.09
CA GLY A 57 1.10 21.05 10.32
C GLY A 57 1.96 22.29 10.51
N ALA A 58 1.77 23.34 9.69
CA ALA A 58 2.43 24.63 9.80
C ALA A 58 1.46 25.76 9.47
N ALA A 59 1.76 26.99 9.91
CA ALA A 59 0.97 28.15 9.54
C ALA A 59 1.39 28.66 8.16
N GLY A 60 0.40 29.05 7.33
CA GLY A 60 0.63 29.63 6.01
C GLY A 60 0.10 28.81 4.86
N GLN A 61 0.30 29.35 3.66
CA GLN A 61 -0.15 28.71 2.43
C GLN A 61 1.03 28.22 1.61
N VAL A 62 0.82 27.10 0.93
CA VAL A 62 1.79 26.48 0.01
C VAL A 62 1.21 26.37 -1.38
N LYS A 63 2.06 26.30 -2.40
CA LYS A 63 1.63 25.98 -3.76
C LYS A 63 0.89 24.64 -3.78
N PHE A 64 -0.15 24.54 -4.57
CA PHE A 64 -0.93 23.29 -4.73
C PHE A 64 -0.02 22.08 -5.03
N ALA A 65 1.01 22.25 -5.86
CA ALA A 65 1.96 21.19 -6.18
C ALA A 65 2.72 20.67 -4.97
N GLN A 66 3.04 21.52 -3.98
CA GLN A 66 3.74 21.16 -2.77
C GLN A 66 2.89 20.27 -1.84
N PHE A 67 1.59 20.52 -1.79
CA PHE A 67 0.61 19.69 -1.06
C PHE A 67 0.27 18.40 -1.84
N TYR A 68 -0.02 18.55 -3.15
CA TYR A 68 -0.60 17.44 -3.91
C TYR A 68 0.40 16.34 -4.27
N THR A 69 1.68 16.70 -4.43
CA THR A 69 2.73 15.72 -4.78
C THR A 69 2.91 14.62 -3.74
N PRO A 70 3.11 14.92 -2.43
CA PRO A 70 3.22 13.87 -1.42
C PRO A 70 1.91 13.08 -1.28
N SER A 71 0.75 13.72 -1.33
CA SER A 71 -0.56 13.04 -1.25
C SER A 71 -0.75 12.01 -2.37
N ILE A 72 -0.43 12.36 -3.63
CA ILE A 72 -0.44 11.42 -4.77
C ILE A 72 0.67 10.36 -4.64
N GLY A 73 1.78 10.70 -4.01
CA GLY A 73 2.81 9.72 -3.64
C GLY A 73 2.24 8.62 -2.75
N ILE A 74 1.48 8.97 -1.70
CA ILE A 74 0.82 7.99 -0.83
C ILE A 74 -0.28 7.22 -1.57
N PHE A 75 -1.00 7.84 -2.51
CA PHE A 75 -1.93 7.11 -3.39
C PHE A 75 -1.21 6.02 -4.21
N SER A 76 -0.06 6.35 -4.80
CA SER A 76 0.78 5.40 -5.54
C SER A 76 1.29 4.27 -4.64
N LEU A 77 1.77 4.60 -3.43
CA LEU A 77 2.17 3.65 -2.41
C LEU A 77 1.03 2.70 -2.04
N THR A 78 -0.19 3.24 -1.86
CA THR A 78 -1.37 2.46 -1.52
C THR A 78 -1.74 1.49 -2.64
N THR A 79 -1.70 1.93 -3.89
CA THR A 79 -1.95 1.07 -5.05
C THR A 79 -0.95 -0.08 -5.11
N ALA A 80 0.34 0.19 -4.87
CA ALA A 80 1.39 -0.83 -4.85
C ALA A 80 1.28 -1.78 -3.64
N CYS A 81 1.03 -1.26 -2.44
CA CYS A 81 1.08 -2.03 -1.20
C CYS A 81 -0.25 -2.69 -0.84
N TYR A 82 -1.36 -2.01 -1.07
CA TYR A 82 -2.70 -2.51 -0.71
C TYR A 82 -3.35 -3.26 -1.87
N THR A 83 -3.64 -2.57 -2.97
CA THR A 83 -4.39 -3.14 -4.10
C THR A 83 -3.64 -4.30 -4.75
N SER A 84 -2.33 -4.15 -5.02
CA SER A 84 -1.57 -5.21 -5.68
C SER A 84 -1.35 -6.42 -4.78
N VAL A 85 -1.28 -6.26 -3.45
CA VAL A 85 -1.23 -7.39 -2.51
C VAL A 85 -2.54 -8.17 -2.53
N ILE A 86 -3.69 -7.48 -2.48
CA ILE A 86 -5.01 -8.14 -2.54
C ILE A 86 -5.15 -8.95 -3.83
N LEU A 87 -4.91 -8.31 -4.98
CA LEU A 87 -4.99 -8.97 -6.29
C LEU A 87 -4.04 -10.15 -6.39
N GLY A 88 -2.81 -9.96 -5.97
CA GLY A 88 -1.79 -10.97 -6.12
C GLY A 88 -2.00 -12.19 -5.24
N ILE A 89 -2.44 -12.01 -4.01
CA ILE A 89 -2.74 -13.13 -3.09
C ILE A 89 -4.00 -13.87 -3.56
N ALA A 90 -5.03 -13.16 -4.00
CA ALA A 90 -6.23 -13.79 -4.55
C ALA A 90 -5.92 -14.60 -5.82
N THR A 91 -5.13 -14.05 -6.74
CA THR A 91 -4.66 -14.75 -7.95
C THR A 91 -3.80 -15.97 -7.61
N ALA A 92 -2.89 -15.85 -6.62
CA ALA A 92 -2.06 -16.96 -6.18
C ALA A 92 -2.88 -18.09 -5.51
N ARG A 93 -3.99 -17.72 -4.84
CA ARG A 93 -4.95 -18.68 -4.30
C ARG A 93 -5.72 -19.40 -5.42
N ASP A 94 -6.26 -18.64 -6.34
CA ASP A 94 -7.11 -19.13 -7.44
C ASP A 94 -6.34 -20.05 -8.39
N SER A 95 -5.10 -19.69 -8.73
CA SER A 95 -4.17 -20.52 -9.52
C SER A 95 -3.62 -21.76 -8.79
N GLY A 96 -3.97 -21.97 -7.54
CA GLY A 96 -3.45 -23.07 -6.70
C GLY A 96 -1.98 -22.92 -6.33
N LEU A 97 -1.35 -21.76 -6.58
CA LEU A 97 0.06 -21.53 -6.24
C LEU A 97 0.30 -21.61 -4.73
N LEU A 98 -0.62 -21.10 -3.91
CA LEU A 98 -0.53 -21.20 -2.45
C LEU A 98 -0.51 -22.65 -1.96
N LYS A 99 -1.28 -23.55 -2.60
CA LYS A 99 -1.26 -24.98 -2.29
C LYS A 99 0.08 -25.61 -2.64
N ARG A 100 0.64 -25.26 -3.80
CA ARG A 100 1.97 -25.76 -4.21
C ARG A 100 3.07 -25.30 -3.26
N VAL A 101 3.05 -24.03 -2.84
CA VAL A 101 4.02 -23.46 -1.89
C VAL A 101 3.91 -24.19 -0.53
N ARG A 102 2.70 -24.50 -0.04
CA ARG A 102 2.51 -25.28 1.19
C ARG A 102 3.05 -26.71 1.12
N GLY A 103 3.14 -27.30 -0.07
CA GLY A 103 3.75 -28.61 -0.32
C GLY A 103 5.28 -28.59 -0.41
N THR A 104 5.90 -27.42 -0.35
CA THR A 104 7.37 -27.26 -0.36
C THR A 104 7.89 -27.01 1.07
N PRO A 105 9.20 -27.24 1.35
CA PRO A 105 9.79 -26.94 2.65
C PRO A 105 9.93 -25.41 2.91
N LEU A 106 9.38 -24.55 2.04
CA LEU A 106 9.42 -23.10 2.20
C LEU A 106 8.40 -22.64 3.26
N PRO A 107 8.83 -21.97 4.34
CA PRO A 107 7.92 -21.39 5.31
C PRO A 107 7.00 -20.35 4.66
N MET A 108 5.68 -20.43 4.92
CA MET A 108 4.68 -19.50 4.39
C MET A 108 4.99 -18.05 4.78
N SER A 109 5.60 -17.81 5.94
CA SER A 109 6.05 -16.50 6.39
C SER A 109 7.09 -15.87 5.47
N ILE A 110 8.03 -16.66 4.94
CA ILE A 110 9.04 -16.18 3.96
C ILE A 110 8.35 -15.82 2.64
N TYR A 111 7.43 -16.65 2.19
CA TYR A 111 6.66 -16.36 0.96
C TYR A 111 5.85 -15.07 1.07
N LEU A 112 5.06 -14.92 2.15
CA LEU A 112 4.27 -13.71 2.39
C LEU A 112 5.16 -12.50 2.66
N GLY A 113 6.25 -12.66 3.41
CA GLY A 113 7.23 -11.61 3.64
C GLY A 113 7.84 -11.07 2.35
N ALA A 114 8.21 -11.96 1.41
CA ALA A 114 8.70 -11.55 0.10
C ALA A 114 7.64 -10.79 -0.72
N TRP A 115 6.34 -11.15 -0.58
CA TRP A 115 5.25 -10.42 -1.20
C TRP A 115 5.13 -8.99 -0.64
N LEU A 116 5.07 -8.85 0.68
CA LEU A 116 4.92 -7.56 1.37
C LEU A 116 6.12 -6.64 1.10
N THR A 117 7.33 -7.19 1.22
CA THR A 117 8.57 -6.42 0.95
C THR A 117 8.68 -6.02 -0.52
N GLY A 118 8.29 -6.90 -1.44
CA GLY A 118 8.27 -6.59 -2.88
C GLY A 118 7.29 -5.48 -3.23
N ALA A 119 6.08 -5.51 -2.64
CA ALA A 119 5.08 -4.48 -2.80
C ALA A 119 5.57 -3.13 -2.21
N ALA A 120 6.15 -3.16 -1.00
CA ALA A 120 6.72 -1.98 -0.35
C ALA A 120 7.83 -1.33 -1.20
N LEU A 121 8.79 -2.12 -1.68
CA LEU A 121 9.86 -1.61 -2.56
C LEU A 121 9.32 -1.00 -3.86
N THR A 122 8.33 -1.65 -4.47
CA THR A 122 7.72 -1.11 -5.70
C THR A 122 6.97 0.19 -5.41
N GLY A 123 6.24 0.28 -4.30
CA GLY A 123 5.53 1.49 -3.90
C GLY A 123 6.48 2.64 -3.56
N ILE A 124 7.53 2.36 -2.80
CA ILE A 124 8.57 3.33 -2.46
C ILE A 124 9.25 3.84 -3.75
N LEU A 125 9.60 2.94 -4.68
CA LEU A 125 10.16 3.32 -5.97
C LEU A 125 9.22 4.21 -6.77
N ALA A 126 7.91 3.94 -6.73
CA ALA A 126 6.91 4.75 -7.41
C ALA A 126 6.82 6.17 -6.82
N VAL A 127 6.89 6.30 -5.49
CA VAL A 127 6.96 7.62 -4.83
C VAL A 127 8.20 8.37 -5.25
N PHE A 128 9.38 7.75 -5.23
CA PHE A 128 10.62 8.39 -5.68
C PHE A 128 10.55 8.84 -7.14
N LEU A 129 10.01 8.00 -8.03
CA LEU A 129 9.85 8.37 -9.44
C LEU A 129 8.91 9.56 -9.61
N LEU A 130 7.84 9.61 -8.84
CA LEU A 130 6.87 10.70 -8.85
C LEU A 130 7.53 12.02 -8.41
N PHE A 131 8.34 12.02 -7.33
CA PHE A 131 9.10 13.18 -6.90
C PHE A 131 10.18 13.58 -7.90
N ALA A 132 10.85 12.61 -8.56
CA ALA A 132 11.83 12.90 -9.60
C ALA A 132 11.23 13.66 -10.79
N VAL A 133 9.93 13.50 -11.06
CA VAL A 133 9.21 14.28 -12.05
C VAL A 133 8.68 15.60 -11.46
N ALA A 134 8.13 15.57 -10.24
CA ALA A 134 7.49 16.72 -9.61
C ALA A 134 8.46 17.88 -9.31
N ILE A 135 9.68 17.55 -8.90
CA ILE A 135 10.72 18.54 -8.55
C ILE A 135 11.05 19.44 -9.76
N PRO A 136 11.50 18.92 -10.91
CA PRO A 136 11.84 19.76 -12.05
C PRO A 136 10.63 20.35 -12.76
N ALA A 137 9.48 19.66 -12.78
CA ALA A 137 8.31 20.11 -13.53
C ALA A 137 7.48 21.17 -12.79
N PHE A 138 7.37 21.07 -11.45
CA PHE A 138 6.46 21.89 -10.65
C PHE A 138 7.17 22.67 -9.53
N GLY A 139 8.48 22.52 -9.38
CA GLY A 139 9.28 23.22 -8.38
C GLY A 139 8.97 22.80 -6.94
N VAL A 140 8.63 21.52 -6.74
CA VAL A 140 8.39 20.95 -5.41
C VAL A 140 9.68 20.98 -4.59
N GLN A 141 9.60 21.51 -3.39
CA GLN A 141 10.76 21.64 -2.49
C GLN A 141 10.86 20.43 -1.55
N ILE A 142 12.08 19.96 -1.36
CA ILE A 142 12.42 18.94 -0.38
C ILE A 142 13.20 19.59 0.77
N TYR A 143 12.76 19.33 1.99
CA TYR A 143 13.43 19.81 3.19
C TYR A 143 14.27 18.68 3.77
N LEU A 144 15.60 18.86 3.81
CA LEU A 144 16.53 17.83 4.27
C LEU A 144 16.32 17.45 5.73
N ASP A 145 15.91 18.41 6.55
CA ASP A 145 15.65 18.22 7.99
C ASP A 145 14.46 17.28 8.26
N THR A 146 13.50 17.20 7.33
CA THR A 146 12.31 16.38 7.47
C THR A 146 12.41 15.04 6.72
N LEU A 147 13.43 14.85 5.88
CA LEU A 147 13.67 13.63 5.12
C LEU A 147 13.68 12.35 5.97
N PRO A 148 14.35 12.30 7.15
CA PRO A 148 14.31 11.09 7.97
C PRO A 148 12.90 10.71 8.41
N ALA A 149 12.07 11.69 8.80
CA ALA A 149 10.67 11.46 9.16
C ALA A 149 9.85 11.00 7.95
N ALA A 150 10.07 11.58 6.76
CA ALA A 150 9.41 11.17 5.52
C ALA A 150 9.75 9.70 5.15
N LEU A 151 11.01 9.30 5.25
CA LEU A 151 11.45 7.93 4.98
C LEU A 151 10.84 6.92 5.97
N VAL A 152 10.84 7.25 7.26
CA VAL A 152 10.22 6.40 8.29
C VAL A 152 8.73 6.26 8.06
N THR A 153 8.03 7.36 7.77
CA THR A 153 6.60 7.36 7.44
C THR A 153 6.32 6.52 6.20
N LEU A 154 7.15 6.64 5.17
CA LEU A 154 7.01 5.87 3.93
C LEU A 154 7.17 4.37 4.16
N VAL A 155 8.17 3.96 4.95
CA VAL A 155 8.44 2.55 5.26
C VAL A 155 7.34 1.96 6.14
N LEU A 156 6.95 2.67 7.21
CA LEU A 156 5.86 2.25 8.10
C LEU A 156 4.52 2.23 7.38
N GLY A 157 4.24 3.24 6.55
CA GLY A 157 3.06 3.30 5.71
C GLY A 157 2.98 2.13 4.73
N ALA A 158 4.09 1.80 4.06
CA ALA A 158 4.17 0.64 3.18
C ALA A 158 3.92 -0.68 3.93
N ALA A 159 4.48 -0.84 5.12
CA ALA A 159 4.26 -2.02 5.97
C ALA A 159 2.79 -2.11 6.41
N CYS A 160 2.20 -1.00 6.84
CA CYS A 160 0.80 -0.92 7.24
C CYS A 160 -0.14 -1.28 6.09
N LEU A 161 -0.02 -0.59 4.96
CA LEU A 161 -0.87 -0.81 3.78
C LEU A 161 -0.75 -2.24 3.25
N SER A 162 0.46 -2.80 3.24
CA SER A 162 0.68 -4.18 2.83
C SER A 162 0.07 -5.19 3.81
N SER A 163 0.18 -4.96 5.12
CA SER A 163 -0.39 -5.85 6.13
C SER A 163 -1.92 -5.82 6.14
N VAL A 164 -2.52 -4.63 6.02
CA VAL A 164 -3.98 -4.46 5.91
C VAL A 164 -4.47 -5.04 4.57
N GLY A 165 -3.75 -4.80 3.47
CA GLY A 165 -4.03 -5.42 2.17
C GLY A 165 -4.01 -6.95 2.24
N LEU A 166 -3.04 -7.54 2.96
CA LEU A 166 -2.97 -8.99 3.19
C LEU A 166 -4.17 -9.49 4.00
N ALA A 167 -4.60 -8.75 5.04
CA ALA A 167 -5.79 -9.09 5.82
C ALA A 167 -7.05 -9.04 4.95
N VAL A 168 -7.25 -7.98 4.15
CA VAL A 168 -8.38 -7.84 3.23
C VAL A 168 -8.35 -8.88 2.11
N ALA A 169 -7.18 -9.30 1.62
CA ALA A 169 -7.04 -10.38 0.65
C ALA A 169 -7.68 -11.70 1.09
N THR A 170 -7.83 -11.91 2.40
CA THR A 170 -8.53 -13.09 2.93
C THR A 170 -10.03 -13.09 2.68
N LEU A 171 -10.62 -11.94 2.35
CA LEU A 171 -12.04 -11.80 2.02
C LEU A 171 -12.33 -12.19 0.57
N ALA A 172 -11.35 -12.04 -0.33
CA ALA A 172 -11.49 -12.40 -1.73
C ALA A 172 -11.39 -13.91 -1.91
N LYS A 173 -12.47 -14.54 -2.37
CA LYS A 173 -12.52 -15.98 -2.62
C LYS A 173 -11.96 -16.37 -3.99
N SER A 174 -11.96 -15.44 -4.95
CA SER A 174 -11.43 -15.63 -6.32
C SER A 174 -10.66 -14.40 -6.78
N ALA A 175 -9.89 -14.55 -7.87
CA ALA A 175 -9.16 -13.44 -8.50
C ALA A 175 -10.13 -12.35 -9.00
N ASP A 176 -11.29 -12.71 -9.51
CA ASP A 176 -12.29 -11.78 -10.03
C ASP A 176 -12.91 -10.90 -8.94
N GLN A 177 -13.03 -11.42 -7.70
CA GLN A 177 -13.55 -10.66 -6.57
C GLN A 177 -12.52 -9.70 -5.96
N ALA A 178 -11.24 -9.91 -6.23
CA ALA A 178 -10.16 -9.17 -5.59
C ALA A 178 -10.18 -7.67 -5.94
N MET A 179 -10.38 -7.34 -7.21
CA MET A 179 -10.40 -5.93 -7.65
C MET A 179 -11.62 -5.16 -7.11
N PRO A 180 -12.86 -5.66 -7.21
CA PRO A 180 -14.01 -5.03 -6.59
C PRO A 180 -13.84 -4.82 -5.07
N ILE A 181 -13.36 -5.83 -4.34
CA ILE A 181 -13.13 -5.72 -2.90
C ILE A 181 -12.06 -4.66 -2.58
N ALA A 182 -10.95 -4.66 -3.32
CA ALA A 182 -9.91 -3.68 -3.13
C ALA A 182 -10.42 -2.25 -3.36
N GLN A 183 -11.17 -2.02 -4.43
CA GLN A 183 -11.70 -0.70 -4.76
C GLN A 183 -12.81 -0.25 -3.81
N LEU A 184 -13.72 -1.14 -3.45
CA LEU A 184 -14.83 -0.82 -2.53
C LEU A 184 -14.32 -0.44 -1.13
N THR A 185 -13.21 -1.03 -0.70
CA THR A 185 -12.58 -0.70 0.60
C THR A 185 -11.63 0.49 0.50
N PHE A 186 -10.90 0.65 -0.60
CA PHE A 186 -9.91 1.71 -0.76
C PHE A 186 -10.52 3.06 -1.13
N LEU A 187 -11.43 3.12 -2.13
CA LEU A 187 -11.94 4.40 -2.64
C LEU A 187 -12.59 5.27 -1.57
N PRO A 188 -13.55 4.78 -0.77
CA PRO A 188 -14.16 5.61 0.26
C PRO A 188 -13.11 6.16 1.26
N ILE A 189 -12.17 5.30 1.68
CA ILE A 189 -11.13 5.69 2.63
C ILE A 189 -10.18 6.74 2.00
N SER A 190 -9.85 6.61 0.72
CA SER A 190 -8.97 7.57 0.04
C SER A 190 -9.57 8.97 -0.05
N PHE A 191 -10.90 9.07 -0.25
CA PHE A 191 -11.57 10.38 -0.30
C PHE A 191 -11.58 11.09 1.05
N ILE A 192 -11.70 10.36 2.16
CA ILE A 192 -11.72 10.95 3.50
C ILE A 192 -10.34 11.07 4.13
N SER A 193 -9.27 10.59 3.48
CA SER A 193 -7.91 10.56 4.05
C SER A 193 -7.05 11.79 3.76
N GLY A 194 -7.57 12.75 2.98
CA GLY A 194 -6.81 13.95 2.59
C GLY A 194 -5.97 13.81 1.32
N ILE A 195 -6.00 12.67 0.63
CA ILE A 195 -5.26 12.48 -0.64
C ILE A 195 -5.76 13.45 -1.73
N TRP A 196 -7.08 13.61 -1.85
CA TRP A 196 -7.70 14.36 -2.94
C TRP A 196 -7.93 15.83 -2.62
N PHE A 197 -8.27 16.11 -1.37
CA PHE A 197 -8.60 17.44 -0.89
C PHE A 197 -8.02 17.67 0.50
N PRO A 198 -7.51 18.88 0.81
CA PRO A 198 -7.10 19.24 2.16
C PRO A 198 -8.27 19.07 3.15
N LEU A 199 -8.00 18.45 4.30
CA LEU A 199 -9.01 18.24 5.34
C LEU A 199 -9.19 19.44 6.26
N SER A 200 -8.50 20.58 6.02
CA SER A 200 -8.52 21.77 6.87
C SER A 200 -9.93 22.33 7.12
N ASN A 201 -10.83 22.18 6.12
CA ASN A 201 -12.21 22.67 6.19
C ASN A 201 -13.24 21.54 6.29
N ALA A 202 -12.81 20.32 6.64
CA ALA A 202 -13.71 19.19 6.74
C ALA A 202 -14.56 19.23 8.02
N PRO A 203 -15.85 18.81 7.99
CA PRO A 203 -16.68 18.73 9.18
C PRO A 203 -16.10 17.78 10.23
N ASP A 204 -16.33 18.06 11.51
CA ASP A 204 -15.78 17.28 12.65
C ASP A 204 -16.10 15.79 12.59
N TRP A 205 -17.31 15.43 12.13
CA TRP A 205 -17.70 14.02 11.99
C TRP A 205 -16.84 13.29 10.94
N LEU A 206 -16.48 13.97 9.86
CA LEU A 206 -15.64 13.41 8.80
C LEU A 206 -14.20 13.22 9.29
N MET A 207 -13.67 14.22 10.03
CA MET A 207 -12.37 14.14 10.68
C MET A 207 -12.28 12.97 11.67
N LYS A 208 -13.33 12.73 12.47
CA LYS A 208 -13.38 11.59 13.39
C LYS A 208 -13.32 10.24 12.65
N ILE A 209 -14.04 10.12 11.53
CA ILE A 209 -14.00 8.90 10.69
C ILE A 209 -12.62 8.76 10.03
N ALA A 210 -12.07 9.84 9.46
CA ALA A 210 -10.75 9.83 8.83
C ALA A 210 -9.64 9.38 9.80
N ASN A 211 -9.65 9.93 11.01
CA ASN A 211 -8.69 9.61 12.08
C ASN A 211 -8.82 8.18 12.64
N PHE A 212 -9.87 7.45 12.30
CA PHE A 212 -9.94 6.03 12.63
C PHE A 212 -9.07 5.18 11.69
N PHE A 213 -8.95 5.57 10.41
CA PHE A 213 -8.25 4.79 9.41
C PHE A 213 -6.75 5.17 9.31
N PRO A 214 -5.86 4.18 9.10
CA PRO A 214 -4.43 4.44 9.04
C PRO A 214 -4.02 5.32 7.85
N LEU A 215 -4.78 5.33 6.77
CA LEU A 215 -4.44 6.06 5.56
C LEU A 215 -4.37 7.58 5.79
N ALA A 216 -5.30 8.15 6.55
CA ALA A 216 -5.29 9.57 6.89
C ALA A 216 -4.04 9.95 7.71
N HIS A 217 -3.63 9.11 8.64
CA HIS A 217 -2.41 9.30 9.42
C HIS A 217 -1.14 9.22 8.58
N ILE A 218 -1.10 8.28 7.61
CA ILE A 218 0.03 8.16 6.67
C ILE A 218 0.13 9.41 5.81
N VAL A 219 -1.00 9.88 5.25
CA VAL A 219 -1.06 11.09 4.42
C VAL A 219 -0.64 12.30 5.24
N HIS A 220 -1.26 12.53 6.40
CA HIS A 220 -0.96 13.67 7.26
C HIS A 220 0.53 13.71 7.68
N ALA A 221 1.07 12.59 8.16
CA ALA A 221 2.47 12.52 8.58
C ALA A 221 3.44 12.74 7.41
N PHE A 222 3.09 12.25 6.22
CA PHE A 222 3.94 12.40 5.04
C PHE A 222 3.86 13.82 4.47
N ASP A 223 2.67 14.40 4.32
CA ASP A 223 2.46 15.76 3.79
C ASP A 223 3.11 16.82 4.70
N LYS A 224 3.06 16.62 6.03
CA LYS A 224 3.75 17.47 6.99
C LYS A 224 5.25 17.56 6.73
N CYS A 225 5.89 16.50 6.25
CA CYS A 225 7.32 16.50 5.93
C CYS A 225 7.67 17.41 4.74
N PHE A 226 6.71 17.78 3.92
CA PHE A 226 6.87 18.67 2.77
C PHE A 226 6.26 20.05 2.98
N SER A 227 5.80 20.36 4.18
CA SER A 227 5.26 21.69 4.52
C SER A 227 6.39 22.61 5.00
N PRO A 228 6.45 23.87 4.50
CA PRO A 228 7.46 24.84 4.92
C PRO A 228 7.25 25.26 6.39
N GLY A 229 8.33 25.56 7.09
CA GLY A 229 8.27 26.10 8.44
C GLY A 229 7.98 25.06 9.54
N VAL A 230 7.93 23.78 9.22
CA VAL A 230 7.80 22.72 10.21
C VAL A 230 9.13 22.57 10.96
N THR A 231 9.11 22.86 12.27
CA THR A 231 10.25 22.68 13.16
C THR A 231 10.27 21.29 13.80
N GLY A 232 11.46 20.83 14.26
CA GLY A 232 11.57 19.54 14.96
C GLY A 232 11.54 18.31 14.05
N GLY A 233 11.90 18.46 12.77
CA GLY A 233 12.05 17.32 11.84
C GLY A 233 10.75 16.67 11.38
N ALA A 234 9.60 17.34 11.56
CA ALA A 234 8.26 16.89 11.15
C ALA A 234 7.76 15.57 11.78
N TRP A 235 8.36 15.11 12.88
CA TRP A 235 7.94 13.89 13.56
C TRP A 235 6.50 14.00 14.09
N SER A 236 5.63 13.09 13.66
CA SER A 236 4.23 12.97 14.10
C SER A 236 4.06 11.67 14.87
N ALA A 237 4.49 11.65 16.14
CA ALA A 237 4.49 10.43 16.96
C ALA A 237 3.09 9.79 17.04
N ASN A 238 2.03 10.59 17.11
CA ASN A 238 0.66 10.11 17.18
C ASN A 238 0.23 9.38 15.90
N ASP A 239 0.60 9.93 14.74
CA ASP A 239 0.29 9.30 13.45
C ASP A 239 1.08 8.02 13.26
N LEU A 240 2.39 8.04 13.56
CA LEU A 240 3.26 6.87 13.46
C LEU A 240 2.80 5.75 14.40
N TRP A 241 2.35 6.09 15.61
CA TRP A 241 1.81 5.11 16.56
C TRP A 241 0.52 4.46 16.04
N ASN A 242 -0.40 5.25 15.50
CA ASN A 242 -1.63 4.74 14.88
C ASN A 242 -1.30 3.77 13.72
N VAL A 243 -0.39 4.18 12.84
CA VAL A 243 0.07 3.34 11.72
C VAL A 243 0.72 2.03 12.22
N ALA A 244 1.50 2.08 13.30
CA ALA A 244 2.11 0.89 13.91
C ALA A 244 1.04 -0.07 14.49
N ILE A 245 0.02 0.46 15.17
CA ILE A 245 -1.11 -0.35 15.68
C ILE A 245 -1.83 -1.04 14.53
N TRP A 246 -2.18 -0.33 13.47
CA TRP A 246 -2.84 -0.91 12.31
C TRP A 246 -1.97 -1.94 11.58
N THR A 247 -0.65 -1.74 11.54
CA THR A 247 0.29 -2.73 11.03
C THR A 247 0.22 -4.03 11.84
N ALA A 248 0.24 -3.92 13.17
CA ALA A 248 0.15 -5.08 14.06
C ALA A 248 -1.21 -5.79 13.93
N VAL A 249 -2.30 -5.03 13.87
CA VAL A 249 -3.66 -5.58 13.65
C VAL A 249 -3.76 -6.29 12.30
N GLY A 250 -3.27 -5.66 11.23
CA GLY A 250 -3.27 -6.25 9.89
C GLY A 250 -2.50 -7.57 9.83
N LEU A 251 -1.29 -7.60 10.40
CA LEU A 251 -0.48 -8.82 10.49
C LEU A 251 -1.14 -9.91 11.35
N PHE A 252 -1.73 -9.51 12.47
CA PHE A 252 -2.43 -10.45 13.37
C PHE A 252 -3.62 -11.11 12.66
N VAL A 253 -4.48 -10.31 12.03
CA VAL A 253 -5.65 -10.81 11.28
C VAL A 253 -5.20 -11.70 10.12
N ALA A 254 -4.21 -11.24 9.36
CA ALA A 254 -3.67 -12.01 8.24
C ALA A 254 -3.12 -13.36 8.70
N THR A 255 -2.25 -13.37 9.72
CA THR A 255 -1.64 -14.63 10.21
C THR A 255 -2.66 -15.60 10.76
N ARG A 256 -3.66 -15.11 11.50
CA ARG A 256 -4.76 -15.97 12.01
C ARG A 256 -5.59 -16.57 10.87
N ARG A 257 -5.99 -15.74 9.90
CA ARG A 257 -6.81 -16.19 8.76
C ARG A 257 -6.07 -17.17 7.86
N PHE A 258 -4.80 -16.91 7.53
CA PHE A 258 -4.00 -17.81 6.72
C PHE A 258 -3.70 -19.17 7.41
N ARG A 259 -3.62 -19.20 8.76
CA ARG A 259 -3.50 -20.46 9.52
C ARG A 259 -4.82 -21.23 9.59
N ALA A 260 -5.95 -20.53 9.64
CA ALA A 260 -7.27 -21.13 9.77
C ALA A 260 -7.86 -21.64 8.43
N GLU A 261 -7.23 -21.33 7.28
CA GLU A 261 -7.67 -21.90 5.99
C GLU A 261 -7.34 -23.40 5.93
N PRO A 262 -8.33 -24.32 6.06
CA PRO A 262 -8.09 -25.74 5.95
C PRO A 262 -7.68 -26.10 4.51
N ALA A 263 -6.90 -27.16 4.36
CA ALA A 263 -6.59 -27.79 3.06
C ALA A 263 -7.85 -28.30 2.28
N GLN A 264 -9.03 -27.98 2.77
CA GLN A 264 -10.32 -28.63 2.46
C GLN A 264 -11.27 -27.85 1.55
N GLN A 265 -10.79 -27.09 0.57
CA GLN A 265 -11.69 -26.64 -0.50
C GLN A 265 -11.47 -27.38 -1.84
N ASP A 266 -11.15 -28.67 -1.78
CA ASP A 266 -11.07 -29.55 -2.95
C ASP A 266 -12.32 -30.43 -3.16
N ALA A 267 -13.49 -29.82 -3.11
CA ALA A 267 -14.67 -30.41 -3.77
C ALA A 267 -15.00 -29.56 -5.01
N GLY A 268 -14.06 -29.52 -5.97
CA GLY A 268 -14.33 -28.95 -7.27
C GLY A 268 -15.49 -29.69 -7.97
N PRO A 269 -16.20 -29.01 -8.91
CA PRO A 269 -17.41 -29.53 -9.54
C PRO A 269 -17.26 -30.91 -10.23
N ARG A 270 -16.04 -31.34 -10.52
CA ARG A 270 -15.75 -32.67 -11.10
C ARG A 270 -16.17 -33.86 -10.25
N ARG A 271 -16.14 -33.78 -8.92
CA ARG A 271 -16.60 -34.88 -8.06
C ARG A 271 -18.14 -34.97 -7.96
N ARG A 272 -18.87 -33.89 -8.16
CA ARG A 272 -20.35 -33.92 -8.20
C ARG A 272 -20.88 -34.56 -9.47
N VAL A 273 -20.17 -34.39 -10.59
CA VAL A 273 -20.57 -35.01 -11.89
C VAL A 273 -20.37 -36.52 -11.84
N LEU A 274 -19.25 -37.00 -11.28
CA LEU A 274 -18.96 -38.43 -11.17
C LEU A 274 -19.90 -39.16 -10.19
N ARG A 275 -20.37 -38.47 -9.12
CA ARG A 275 -21.36 -39.06 -8.21
C ARG A 275 -22.79 -39.11 -8.79
N ARG A 276 -23.12 -38.22 -9.76
CA ARG A 276 -24.40 -38.25 -10.46
C ARG A 276 -24.43 -39.22 -11.66
N ALA A 277 -23.26 -39.62 -12.15
CA ALA A 277 -23.14 -40.63 -13.21
C ALA A 277 -23.04 -42.08 -12.66
N ALA A 278 -22.87 -42.22 -11.32
CA ALA A 278 -22.79 -43.52 -10.65
C ALA A 278 -24.05 -43.85 -9.80
N ALA A 279 -25.07 -43.00 -9.83
CA ALA A 279 -26.40 -43.21 -9.27
C ALA A 279 -27.46 -43.21 -10.40
#